data_12f62fcc09d434e2ec89179e9ba7e076
#
_entry.id   12f62fcc09d434e2ec89179e9ba7e076
#
_cell.length_a   1.000
_cell.length_b   1.000
_cell.length_c   1.000
_cell.angle_alpha   90.00
_cell.angle_beta   90.00
_cell.angle_gamma   90.00
#
_symmetry.space_group_name_H-M   'P 1'
#
loop_
_entity.id
_entity.type
_entity.pdbx_description
1 polymer ?
#
loop_
_entity_poly.entity_id
_entity_poly.type
_entity_poly.pdbx_seq_one_letter_code
_entity_poly.pdbx_strand_id
1 'polypeptide(L)'
;MVAAHAICGKSGHMMPPLSRQNGGMPDHSADYTRALDNAEKILGFSLAPFVDPRPAEPANAYDFTRIATEHAFNDAWPRGEHLDLRTRALISVTITASLGVLEPLRGQLRIALNNGVTKEEIVEAFIQMAVYAGVARAFDSYAVAREVFAEFE
;
A
#
# COMPACT_ATOMS: atom_id res chain seq x y z
N MET A 1 -45.79 -42.53 8.56
CA MET A 1 -46.70 -41.91 7.59
C MET A 1 -46.51 -40.39 7.72
N VAL A 2 -45.78 -39.76 6.87
CA VAL A 2 -45.97 -38.45 6.29
C VAL A 2 -44.79 -38.20 5.37
N ALA A 3 -45.09 -37.74 4.19
CA ALA A 3 -44.35 -37.82 2.95
C ALA A 3 -43.14 -36.86 2.86
N ALA A 4 -42.14 -37.35 2.17
CA ALA A 4 -41.05 -36.57 1.59
C ALA A 4 -41.59 -35.58 0.53
N HIS A 5 -41.18 -34.33 0.60
CA HIS A 5 -41.26 -33.41 -0.54
C HIS A 5 -39.83 -33.18 -1.09
N ALA A 6 -39.63 -33.82 -2.23
CA ALA A 6 -38.50 -33.53 -3.11
C ALA A 6 -38.68 -32.12 -3.73
N ILE A 7 -37.73 -31.27 -3.59
CA ILE A 7 -37.60 -30.06 -4.42
C ILE A 7 -36.47 -30.28 -5.40
N CYS A 8 -36.91 -30.44 -6.64
CA CYS A 8 -36.12 -30.60 -7.86
C CYS A 8 -35.27 -29.35 -8.17
N GLY A 9 -34.07 -29.62 -8.59
CA GLY A 9 -33.04 -28.91 -9.31
C GLY A 9 -33.22 -27.49 -9.76
N LYS A 10 -32.15 -26.72 -9.57
CA LYS A 10 -31.78 -25.67 -10.54
C LYS A 10 -30.29 -25.78 -10.85
N SER A 11 -30.07 -25.91 -12.12
CA SER A 11 -28.83 -25.96 -12.85
C SER A 11 -27.73 -25.08 -12.23
N GLY A 12 -26.71 -25.72 -11.67
CA GLY A 12 -25.44 -25.08 -11.34
C GLY A 12 -24.77 -24.61 -12.63
N HIS A 13 -24.72 -23.32 -12.82
CA HIS A 13 -23.73 -22.76 -13.73
C HIS A 13 -22.36 -22.97 -13.04
N MET A 14 -21.72 -24.06 -13.43
CA MET A 14 -20.33 -24.32 -13.08
C MET A 14 -19.50 -23.35 -13.92
N MET A 15 -18.92 -22.34 -13.27
CA MET A 15 -17.92 -21.50 -13.91
C MET A 15 -16.79 -22.40 -14.42
N PRO A 16 -16.34 -22.21 -15.67
CA PRO A 16 -15.22 -22.97 -16.18
C PRO A 16 -13.99 -22.76 -15.27
N PRO A 17 -13.18 -23.80 -15.02
CA PRO A 17 -11.95 -23.65 -14.27
C PRO A 17 -11.07 -22.63 -14.99
N LEU A 18 -10.61 -21.60 -14.26
CA LEU A 18 -9.62 -20.67 -14.74
C LEU A 18 -8.40 -21.50 -15.20
N SER A 19 -8.10 -21.45 -16.48
CA SER A 19 -6.95 -22.14 -17.06
C SER A 19 -5.69 -21.70 -16.32
N ARG A 20 -4.98 -22.64 -15.68
CA ARG A 20 -3.63 -22.42 -15.19
C ARG A 20 -2.75 -22.07 -16.40
N GLN A 21 -2.48 -20.78 -16.55
CA GLN A 21 -1.47 -20.35 -17.47
C GLN A 21 -0.09 -20.68 -16.89
N ASN A 22 0.73 -21.30 -17.73
CA ASN A 22 2.12 -21.68 -17.46
C ASN A 22 2.91 -20.48 -16.90
N GLY A 23 3.86 -20.74 -15.98
CA GLY A 23 4.69 -19.83 -15.20
C GLY A 23 5.46 -18.72 -15.95
N GLY A 24 4.76 -17.92 -16.73
CA GLY A 24 5.18 -16.61 -17.20
C GLY A 24 4.71 -15.54 -16.22
N MET A 25 5.44 -14.45 -16.12
CA MET A 25 5.01 -13.27 -15.39
C MET A 25 3.56 -12.93 -15.77
N PRO A 26 2.68 -12.56 -14.82
CA PRO A 26 1.32 -12.19 -15.15
C PRO A 26 1.33 -11.05 -16.17
N ASP A 27 0.51 -11.18 -17.20
CA ASP A 27 0.29 -10.10 -18.18
C ASP A 27 -0.44 -8.96 -17.41
N HIS A 28 0.33 -7.95 -17.00
CA HIS A 28 -0.19 -6.82 -16.25
C HIS A 28 -1.10 -5.98 -17.15
N SER A 29 -2.29 -5.64 -16.65
CA SER A 29 -3.13 -4.65 -17.32
C SER A 29 -2.36 -3.34 -17.53
N ALA A 30 -2.72 -2.57 -18.55
CA ALA A 30 -2.11 -1.26 -18.79
C ALA A 30 -2.23 -0.32 -17.58
N ASP A 31 -3.32 -0.44 -16.82
CA ASP A 31 -3.54 0.35 -15.60
C ASP A 31 -2.61 -0.07 -14.47
N TYR A 32 -2.38 -1.36 -14.30
CA TYR A 32 -1.45 -1.87 -13.29
C TYR A 32 0.01 -1.51 -13.63
N THR A 33 0.40 -1.63 -14.90
CA THR A 33 1.73 -1.19 -15.35
C THR A 33 1.94 0.29 -15.07
N ARG A 34 0.96 1.13 -15.41
CA ARG A 34 1.01 2.57 -15.10
C ARG A 34 1.11 2.85 -13.59
N ALA A 35 0.40 2.09 -12.77
CA ALA A 35 0.49 2.22 -11.31
C ALA A 35 1.88 1.88 -10.78
N LEU A 36 2.52 0.83 -11.29
CA LEU A 36 3.90 0.48 -10.94
C LEU A 36 4.90 1.55 -11.37
N ASP A 37 4.76 2.11 -12.59
CA ASP A 37 5.59 3.21 -13.07
C ASP A 37 5.43 4.47 -12.22
N ASN A 38 4.22 4.81 -11.81
CA ASN A 38 3.94 5.92 -10.91
C ASN A 38 4.53 5.66 -9.53
N ALA A 39 4.38 4.44 -9.01
CA ALA A 39 4.97 4.03 -7.74
C ALA A 39 6.49 4.22 -7.76
N GLU A 40 7.18 3.75 -8.79
CA GLU A 40 8.64 3.89 -8.89
C GLU A 40 9.10 5.33 -8.87
N LYS A 41 8.40 6.23 -9.57
CA LYS A 41 8.68 7.68 -9.55
C LYS A 41 8.51 8.32 -8.16
N ILE A 42 7.50 7.87 -7.42
CA ILE A 42 7.16 8.41 -6.09
C ILE A 42 8.07 7.83 -5.00
N LEU A 43 8.31 6.52 -5.05
CA LEU A 43 9.07 5.79 -4.04
C LEU A 43 10.59 5.94 -4.22
N GLY A 44 11.04 6.10 -5.48
CA GLY A 44 12.45 6.07 -5.85
C GLY A 44 13.02 4.65 -6.03
N PHE A 45 12.16 3.62 -5.99
CA PHE A 45 12.52 2.23 -6.25
C PHE A 45 11.33 1.45 -6.83
N SER A 46 11.60 0.31 -7.51
CA SER A 46 10.54 -0.52 -8.07
C SER A 46 9.72 -1.23 -6.99
N LEU A 47 8.39 -1.13 -7.09
CA LEU A 47 7.46 -1.81 -6.20
C LEU A 47 7.21 -3.28 -6.62
N ALA A 48 7.45 -3.62 -7.88
CA ALA A 48 7.14 -4.94 -8.44
C ALA A 48 7.63 -6.13 -7.58
N PRO A 49 8.89 -6.16 -7.08
CA PRO A 49 9.35 -7.29 -6.26
C PRO A 49 8.57 -7.53 -4.96
N PHE A 50 7.80 -6.53 -4.51
CA PHE A 50 7.02 -6.59 -3.27
C PHE A 50 5.57 -6.99 -3.50
N VAL A 51 5.05 -6.78 -4.71
CA VAL A 51 3.64 -7.00 -5.07
C VAL A 51 3.43 -8.12 -6.07
N ASP A 52 4.49 -8.65 -6.68
CA ASP A 52 4.40 -9.79 -7.58
C ASP A 52 3.96 -11.05 -6.84
N PRO A 53 3.12 -11.89 -7.48
CA PRO A 53 2.63 -13.12 -6.88
C PRO A 53 3.76 -14.05 -6.46
N ARG A 54 3.64 -14.65 -5.27
CA ARG A 54 4.61 -15.61 -4.73
C ARG A 54 4.06 -17.03 -4.76
N PRO A 55 4.94 -18.06 -4.81
CA PRO A 55 4.51 -19.43 -4.65
C PRO A 55 3.70 -19.63 -3.35
N ALA A 56 2.65 -20.43 -3.42
CA ALA A 56 1.77 -20.77 -2.31
C ALA A 56 0.82 -19.66 -1.82
N GLU A 57 0.75 -18.52 -2.51
CA GLU A 57 -0.28 -17.52 -2.23
C GLU A 57 -1.67 -17.95 -2.73
N PRO A 58 -2.75 -17.48 -2.10
CA PRO A 58 -4.11 -17.70 -2.60
C PRO A 58 -4.30 -17.16 -4.03
N ALA A 59 -5.21 -17.76 -4.79
CA ALA A 59 -5.44 -17.39 -6.19
C ALA A 59 -5.85 -15.91 -6.39
N ASN A 60 -6.43 -15.29 -5.37
CA ASN A 60 -6.84 -13.87 -5.38
C ASN A 60 -5.80 -12.91 -4.77
N ALA A 61 -4.62 -13.36 -4.39
CA ALA A 61 -3.56 -12.50 -3.86
C ALA A 61 -3.15 -11.42 -4.87
N TYR A 62 -3.06 -11.80 -6.14
CA TYR A 62 -2.77 -10.86 -7.23
C TYR A 62 -3.85 -9.77 -7.36
N ASP A 63 -5.13 -10.13 -7.23
CA ASP A 63 -6.21 -9.13 -7.28
C ASP A 63 -6.09 -8.13 -6.14
N PHE A 64 -5.74 -8.59 -4.94
CA PHE A 64 -5.52 -7.71 -3.79
C PHE A 64 -4.36 -6.73 -4.06
N THR A 65 -3.19 -7.22 -4.47
CA THR A 65 -2.03 -6.34 -4.72
C THR A 65 -2.28 -5.39 -5.87
N ARG A 66 -2.90 -5.87 -6.97
CA ARG A 66 -3.27 -5.04 -8.12
C ARG A 66 -4.22 -3.91 -7.73
N ILE A 67 -5.35 -4.24 -7.09
CA ILE A 67 -6.37 -3.25 -6.69
C ILE A 67 -5.77 -2.21 -5.73
N ALA A 68 -5.01 -2.66 -4.74
CA ALA A 68 -4.37 -1.75 -3.78
C ALA A 68 -3.34 -0.83 -4.46
N THR A 69 -2.53 -1.37 -5.39
CA THR A 69 -1.50 -0.60 -6.10
C THR A 69 -2.13 0.40 -7.07
N GLU A 70 -3.12 -0.02 -7.86
CA GLU A 70 -3.84 0.87 -8.78
C GLU A 70 -4.52 2.01 -8.01
N HIS A 71 -5.23 1.72 -6.91
CA HIS A 71 -5.88 2.74 -6.10
C HIS A 71 -4.88 3.73 -5.51
N ALA A 72 -3.77 3.25 -4.97
CA ALA A 72 -2.75 4.13 -4.40
C ALA A 72 -2.07 4.99 -5.48
N PHE A 73 -1.56 4.38 -6.54
CA PHE A 73 -0.62 5.01 -7.46
C PHE A 73 -1.22 5.49 -8.78
N ASN A 74 -2.49 5.21 -9.08
CA ASN A 74 -3.23 5.86 -10.16
C ASN A 74 -4.21 6.92 -9.64
N ASP A 75 -4.90 6.64 -8.51
CA ASP A 75 -6.01 7.47 -8.06
C ASP A 75 -5.61 8.50 -6.99
N ALA A 76 -4.70 8.14 -6.07
CA ALA A 76 -4.39 8.98 -4.92
C ALA A 76 -3.09 9.78 -5.07
N TRP A 77 -1.95 9.11 -5.20
CA TRP A 77 -0.64 9.75 -5.18
C TRP A 77 -0.37 10.73 -6.35
N PRO A 78 -0.81 10.48 -7.61
CA PRO A 78 -0.54 11.39 -8.73
C PRO A 78 -1.33 12.70 -8.71
N ARG A 79 -2.20 12.93 -7.74
CA ARG A 79 -3.06 14.14 -7.65
C ARG A 79 -2.29 15.37 -7.17
N GLY A 80 -1.31 15.82 -7.96
CA GLY A 80 -0.43 16.94 -7.60
C GLY A 80 -1.03 18.34 -7.77
N GLU A 81 -2.17 18.48 -8.46
CA GLU A 81 -2.75 19.80 -8.78
C GLU A 81 -3.19 20.60 -7.54
N HIS A 82 -3.71 19.94 -6.53
CA HIS A 82 -4.23 20.59 -5.31
C HIS A 82 -3.38 20.35 -4.07
N LEU A 83 -2.55 19.32 -4.09
CA LEU A 83 -1.67 18.97 -2.99
C LEU A 83 -0.40 18.34 -3.57
N ASP A 84 0.70 19.04 -3.43
CA ASP A 84 2.00 18.59 -3.95
C ASP A 84 2.47 17.28 -3.29
N LEU A 85 3.39 16.60 -3.96
CA LEU A 85 3.88 15.30 -3.56
C LEU A 85 4.59 15.34 -2.19
N ARG A 86 5.35 16.39 -1.93
CA ARG A 86 6.09 16.58 -0.68
C ARG A 86 5.13 16.71 0.52
N THR A 87 4.12 17.55 0.40
CA THR A 87 3.08 17.73 1.43
C THR A 87 2.29 16.43 1.63
N ARG A 88 1.96 15.74 0.54
CA ARG A 88 1.27 14.44 0.59
C ARG A 88 2.09 13.39 1.34
N ALA A 89 3.40 13.35 1.11
CA ALA A 89 4.31 12.44 1.81
C ALA A 89 4.34 12.73 3.32
N LEU A 90 4.43 13.99 3.74
CA LEU A 90 4.40 14.37 5.15
C LEU A 90 3.06 14.00 5.82
N ILE A 91 1.94 14.19 5.12
CA ILE A 91 0.62 13.74 5.59
C ILE A 91 0.61 12.21 5.78
N SER A 92 1.15 11.46 4.83
CA SER A 92 1.20 9.98 4.92
C SER A 92 2.05 9.50 6.09
N VAL A 93 3.20 10.17 6.35
CA VAL A 93 4.00 9.93 7.57
C VAL A 93 3.16 10.17 8.82
N THR A 94 2.47 11.30 8.90
CA THR A 94 1.67 11.66 10.07
C THR A 94 0.51 10.68 10.30
N ILE A 95 -0.16 10.23 9.23
CA ILE A 95 -1.25 9.25 9.31
C ILE A 95 -0.72 7.90 9.80
N THR A 96 0.33 7.36 9.19
CA THR A 96 0.89 6.06 9.57
C THR A 96 1.45 6.05 10.98
N ALA A 97 2.08 7.15 11.39
CA ALA A 97 2.53 7.37 12.77
C ALA A 97 1.35 7.40 13.74
N SER A 98 0.29 8.14 13.44
CA SER A 98 -0.91 8.25 14.28
C SER A 98 -1.64 6.90 14.44
N LEU A 99 -1.65 6.08 13.40
CA LEU A 99 -2.20 4.72 13.43
C LEU A 99 -1.30 3.73 14.18
N GLY A 100 -0.03 4.04 14.38
CA GLY A 100 0.95 3.16 15.02
C GLY A 100 1.35 1.96 14.15
N VAL A 101 1.26 2.09 12.84
CA VAL A 101 1.67 1.06 11.87
C VAL A 101 3.12 1.28 11.50
N LEU A 102 4.04 0.77 12.32
CA LEU A 102 5.45 1.15 12.30
C LEU A 102 6.21 0.68 11.03
N GLU A 103 5.90 -0.51 10.50
CA GLU A 103 6.53 -0.96 9.24
C GLU A 103 6.10 -0.12 8.03
N PRO A 104 4.80 0.17 7.80
CA PRO A 104 4.40 1.16 6.80
C PRO A 104 5.00 2.54 7.03
N LEU A 105 5.11 3.00 8.30
CA LEU A 105 5.75 4.28 8.63
C LEU A 105 7.19 4.35 8.13
N ARG A 106 7.98 3.29 8.28
CA ARG A 106 9.35 3.21 7.77
C ARG A 106 9.43 3.51 6.27
N GLY A 107 8.53 2.92 5.49
CA GLY A 107 8.39 3.19 4.06
C GLY A 107 8.00 4.65 3.77
N GLN A 108 7.02 5.19 4.50
CA GLN A 108 6.56 6.57 4.31
C GLN A 108 7.63 7.61 4.67
N LEU A 109 8.47 7.34 5.67
CA LEU A 109 9.61 8.20 6.02
C LEU A 109 10.62 8.30 4.87
N ARG A 110 10.99 7.16 4.24
CA ARG A 110 11.88 7.16 3.07
C ARG A 110 11.27 7.93 1.90
N ILE A 111 9.97 7.73 1.63
CA ILE A 111 9.25 8.48 0.60
C ILE A 111 9.30 9.98 0.89
N ALA A 112 9.05 10.40 2.13
CA ALA A 112 9.04 11.80 2.52
C ALA A 112 10.42 12.43 2.31
N LEU A 113 11.49 11.80 2.78
CA LEU A 113 12.85 12.28 2.63
C LEU A 113 13.29 12.35 1.16
N ASN A 114 12.97 11.33 0.35
CA ASN A 114 13.24 11.31 -1.09
C ASN A 114 12.49 12.41 -1.85
N ASN A 115 11.36 12.88 -1.31
CA ASN A 115 10.56 13.95 -1.90
C ASN A 115 10.79 15.32 -1.24
N GLY A 116 11.89 15.47 -0.51
CA GLY A 116 12.37 16.76 -0.01
C GLY A 116 11.73 17.25 1.29
N VAL A 117 11.06 16.37 2.04
CA VAL A 117 10.68 16.67 3.43
C VAL A 117 11.93 16.56 4.29
N THR A 118 12.16 17.53 5.16
CA THR A 118 13.34 17.52 6.03
C THR A 118 13.12 16.66 7.28
N LYS A 119 14.21 16.25 7.90
CA LYS A 119 14.18 15.51 9.19
C LYS A 119 13.46 16.33 10.26
N GLU A 120 13.73 17.65 10.29
CA GLU A 120 13.15 18.61 11.23
C GLU A 120 11.63 18.70 11.04
N GLU A 121 11.14 18.79 9.81
CA GLU A 121 9.70 18.84 9.53
C GLU A 121 8.98 17.57 9.95
N ILE A 122 9.63 16.41 9.79
CA ILE A 122 9.09 15.13 10.27
C ILE A 122 8.97 15.14 11.80
N VAL A 123 10.00 15.65 12.49
CA VAL A 123 9.98 15.77 13.96
C VAL A 123 8.90 16.74 14.42
N GLU A 124 8.74 17.89 13.75
CA GLU A 124 7.65 18.82 14.05
C GLU A 124 6.26 18.19 13.85
N ALA A 125 6.08 17.39 12.79
CA ALA A 125 4.85 16.65 12.59
C ALA A 125 4.57 15.66 13.75
N PHE A 126 5.58 15.01 14.31
CA PHE A 126 5.42 14.13 15.47
C PHE A 126 5.11 14.90 16.75
N ILE A 127 5.69 16.10 16.94
CA ILE A 127 5.35 16.99 18.05
C ILE A 127 3.86 17.38 17.96
N GLN A 128 3.40 17.80 16.79
CA GLN A 128 2.00 18.13 16.57
C GLN A 128 1.08 16.91 16.74
N MET A 129 1.48 15.75 16.21
CA MET A 129 0.74 14.51 16.34
C MET A 129 0.59 14.06 17.80
N ALA A 130 1.60 14.28 18.66
CA ALA A 130 1.55 13.90 20.06
C ALA A 130 0.37 14.52 20.83
N VAL A 131 -0.07 15.70 20.41
CA VAL A 131 -1.22 16.40 20.98
C VAL A 131 -2.54 15.66 20.75
N TYR A 132 -2.69 15.03 19.59
CA TYR A 132 -3.95 14.41 19.15
C TYR A 132 -3.94 12.89 19.24
N ALA A 133 -2.82 12.25 18.96
CA ALA A 133 -2.67 10.79 18.92
C ALA A 133 -1.95 10.21 20.14
N GLY A 134 -1.40 11.07 20.99
CA GLY A 134 -0.74 10.71 22.23
C GLY A 134 0.78 10.60 22.14
N VAL A 135 1.44 10.95 23.23
CA VAL A 135 2.90 11.07 23.36
C VAL A 135 3.60 9.72 23.14
N ALA A 136 3.03 8.61 23.63
CA ALA A 136 3.62 7.28 23.43
C ALA A 136 3.77 6.93 21.95
N ARG A 137 2.74 7.21 21.13
CA ARG A 137 2.80 7.01 19.69
C ARG A 137 3.88 7.86 19.02
N ALA A 138 4.04 9.10 19.46
CA ALA A 138 5.07 9.97 18.94
C ALA A 138 6.48 9.42 19.23
N PHE A 139 6.72 8.88 20.43
CA PHE A 139 8.00 8.25 20.78
C PHE A 139 8.27 6.98 19.96
N ASP A 140 7.30 6.10 19.80
CA ASP A 140 7.44 4.89 18.97
C ASP A 140 7.75 5.25 17.52
N SER A 141 7.05 6.24 16.98
CA SER A 141 7.27 6.75 15.62
C SER A 141 8.64 7.39 15.46
N TYR A 142 9.09 8.15 16.46
CA TYR A 142 10.41 8.78 16.44
C TYR A 142 11.54 7.75 16.54
N ALA A 143 11.34 6.64 17.27
CA ALA A 143 12.31 5.56 17.30
C ALA A 143 12.55 4.98 15.89
N VAL A 144 11.49 4.72 15.14
CA VAL A 144 11.58 4.28 13.74
C VAL A 144 12.22 5.36 12.85
N ALA A 145 11.86 6.64 13.05
CA ALA A 145 12.41 7.73 12.26
C ALA A 145 13.92 7.87 12.45
N ARG A 146 14.44 7.71 13.67
CA ARG A 146 15.89 7.75 13.94
C ARG A 146 16.68 6.72 13.13
N GLU A 147 16.14 5.51 12.99
CA GLU A 147 16.77 4.46 12.19
C GLU A 147 16.79 4.85 10.71
N VAL A 148 15.67 5.36 10.18
CA VAL A 148 15.59 5.81 8.78
C VAL A 148 16.47 7.04 8.54
N PHE A 149 16.53 7.99 9.47
CA PHE A 149 17.37 9.19 9.32
C PHE A 149 18.85 8.88 9.17
N ALA A 150 19.34 7.81 9.80
CA ALA A 150 20.70 7.34 9.64
C ALA A 150 21.01 6.80 8.23
N GLU A 151 20.00 6.39 7.48
CA GLU A 151 20.16 5.94 6.07
C GLU A 151 20.38 7.13 5.10
N PHE A 152 20.10 8.37 5.55
CA PHE A 152 20.11 9.61 4.74
C PHE A 152 21.21 10.60 5.21
N GLU A 153 22.28 10.10 5.80
CA GLU A 153 23.47 10.90 6.19
C GLU A 153 24.53 11.01 5.10
#